data_7096e8c5060e974eddaf4df511c63cb6
#
_entry.id   7096e8c5060e974eddaf4df511c63cb6
#
_cell.length_a   1.000
_cell.length_b   1.000
_cell.length_c   1.000
_cell.angle_alpha   90.00
_cell.angle_beta   90.00
_cell.angle_gamma   90.00
#
_symmetry.space_group_name_H-M   'P 1'
#
loop_
_entity.id
_entity.type
_entity.pdbx_description
1 polymer ?
#
loop_
_entity_poly.entity_id
_entity_poly.type
_entity_poly.pdbx_seq_one_letter_code
_entity_poly.pdbx_strand_id
1 'polypeptide(L)'
;KTEKISTDVLIIGGGTAGCYAALTISENSDKKVLICEKAHIKRSGCLAAGVNALNAYIVEGRKPQDYVDYAKKDADGIVREDLLLTMSEKLNEVTDRLEKLGLVILKDENGKYVTRGNRNLKINGENIKPILADAVEKAKNVTVLNRVNIFDYSVKDNKINGAFGFGIESGIFYTIEAKAVIIATGGAAGLYKPNNPGFSRHKMWYPPFNTGAGYAMGIRAGAEMTTFEMRFIALRC
;
A
#
# COMPACT_ATOMS: atom_id res chain seq x y z
N LYS A 1 -24.64 14.56 9.59
CA LYS A 1 -23.68 15.67 9.69
C LYS A 1 -22.73 15.61 8.52
N THR A 2 -22.38 16.76 7.92
CA THR A 2 -21.39 16.85 6.83
C THR A 2 -20.20 17.65 7.32
N GLU A 3 -18.99 17.20 6.97
CA GLU A 3 -17.73 17.90 7.25
C GLU A 3 -16.97 18.14 5.95
N LYS A 4 -16.41 19.36 5.82
CA LYS A 4 -15.54 19.72 4.71
C LYS A 4 -14.11 19.80 5.20
N ILE A 5 -13.19 19.17 4.46
CA ILE A 5 -11.77 19.17 4.76
C ILE A 5 -11.01 19.62 3.52
N SER A 6 -9.96 20.43 3.70
CA SER A 6 -9.05 20.81 2.63
C SER A 6 -7.63 20.37 2.97
N THR A 7 -6.93 19.77 2.01
CA THR A 7 -5.55 19.28 2.15
C THR A 7 -4.78 19.52 0.85
N ASP A 8 -3.47 19.46 0.89
CA ASP A 8 -2.67 19.47 -0.35
C ASP A 8 -2.69 18.09 -1.02
N VAL A 9 -2.51 17.03 -0.23
CA VAL A 9 -2.50 15.65 -0.74
C VAL A 9 -3.46 14.79 0.08
N LEU A 10 -4.39 14.14 -0.61
CA LEU A 10 -5.24 13.10 -0.04
C LEU A 10 -4.65 11.73 -0.38
N ILE A 11 -4.47 10.88 0.61
CA ILE A 11 -4.07 9.47 0.44
C ILE A 11 -5.25 8.59 0.84
N ILE A 12 -5.70 7.75 -0.07
CA ILE A 12 -6.82 6.82 0.17
C ILE A 12 -6.25 5.45 0.47
N GLY A 13 -6.32 5.05 1.74
CA GLY A 13 -5.78 3.81 2.27
C GLY A 13 -4.48 4.00 3.05
N GLY A 14 -4.50 3.60 4.31
CA GLY A 14 -3.39 3.67 5.26
C GLY A 14 -2.58 2.37 5.34
N GLY A 15 -2.53 1.56 4.28
CA GLY A 15 -1.65 0.41 4.16
C GLY A 15 -0.17 0.81 4.04
N THR A 16 0.70 -0.12 3.71
CA THR A 16 2.14 0.15 3.57
C THR A 16 2.41 1.24 2.54
N ALA A 17 1.80 1.16 1.36
CA ALA A 17 1.98 2.14 0.30
C ALA A 17 1.54 3.55 0.74
N GLY A 18 0.37 3.66 1.39
CA GLY A 18 -0.13 4.94 1.88
C GLY A 18 0.76 5.54 2.98
N CYS A 19 1.24 4.72 3.91
CA CYS A 19 2.19 5.15 4.95
C CYS A 19 3.50 5.66 4.33
N TYR A 20 4.08 4.92 3.39
CA TYR A 20 5.30 5.35 2.70
C TYR A 20 5.11 6.64 1.91
N ALA A 21 4.01 6.77 1.18
CA ALA A 21 3.69 7.99 0.44
C ALA A 21 3.59 9.20 1.39
N ALA A 22 2.88 9.05 2.51
CA ALA A 22 2.73 10.11 3.51
C ALA A 22 4.08 10.52 4.12
N LEU A 23 4.89 9.55 4.53
CA LEU A 23 6.22 9.82 5.10
C LEU A 23 7.15 10.49 4.08
N THR A 24 7.13 10.03 2.83
CA THR A 24 7.95 10.62 1.77
C THR A 24 7.57 12.07 1.49
N ILE A 25 6.27 12.38 1.44
CA ILE A 25 5.79 13.76 1.28
C ILE A 25 6.18 14.61 2.48
N SER A 26 5.99 14.08 3.69
CA SER A 26 6.30 14.80 4.93
C SER A 26 7.77 15.14 5.08
N GLU A 27 8.67 14.25 4.67
CA GLU A 27 10.12 14.45 4.76
C GLU A 27 10.66 15.41 3.70
N ASN A 28 9.97 15.54 2.57
CA ASN A 28 10.45 16.33 1.44
C ASN A 28 9.63 17.61 1.18
N SER A 29 8.63 17.90 1.98
CA SER A 29 7.80 19.10 1.82
C SER A 29 7.00 19.44 3.07
N ASP A 30 6.50 20.68 3.12
CA ASP A 30 5.55 21.15 4.15
C ASP A 30 4.08 20.97 3.74
N LYS A 31 3.81 20.17 2.70
CA LYS A 31 2.46 19.95 2.20
C LYS A 31 1.63 19.21 3.23
N LYS A 32 0.40 19.67 3.44
CA LYS A 32 -0.58 19.01 4.30
C LYS A 32 -1.02 17.70 3.65
N VAL A 33 -0.90 16.62 4.37
CA VAL A 33 -1.29 15.27 3.93
C VAL A 33 -2.43 14.77 4.80
N LEU A 34 -3.49 14.29 4.16
CA LEU A 34 -4.58 13.60 4.81
C LEU A 34 -4.62 12.13 4.36
N ILE A 35 -4.53 11.21 5.30
CA ILE A 35 -4.79 9.79 5.04
C ILE A 35 -6.21 9.47 5.48
N CYS A 36 -7.02 8.90 4.59
CA CYS A 36 -8.30 8.29 4.95
C CYS A 36 -8.16 6.77 4.92
N GLU A 37 -8.31 6.14 6.08
CA GLU A 37 -8.22 4.69 6.26
C GLU A 37 -9.57 4.12 6.70
N LYS A 38 -10.11 3.19 5.92
CA LYS A 38 -11.42 2.61 6.22
C LYS A 38 -11.43 1.71 7.47
N ALA A 39 -10.29 1.12 7.82
CA ALA A 39 -10.10 0.37 9.07
C ALA A 39 -9.34 1.23 10.10
N HIS A 40 -8.16 0.82 10.49
CA HIS A 40 -7.30 1.56 11.41
C HIS A 40 -5.86 1.47 10.95
N ILE A 41 -5.16 2.60 10.87
CA ILE A 41 -3.81 2.68 10.29
C ILE A 41 -2.81 1.71 10.93
N LYS A 42 -2.93 1.42 12.22
CA LYS A 42 -2.01 0.50 12.93
C LYS A 42 -2.17 -0.96 12.53
N ARG A 43 -3.30 -1.33 11.93
CA ARG A 43 -3.63 -2.73 11.60
C ARG A 43 -4.29 -2.91 10.23
N SER A 44 -4.17 -1.95 9.33
CA SER A 44 -4.69 -2.04 7.98
C SER A 44 -3.65 -2.54 6.98
N GLY A 45 -4.13 -3.11 5.87
CA GLY A 45 -3.31 -3.62 4.78
C GLY A 45 -2.76 -5.03 4.99
N CYS A 46 -2.14 -5.59 3.95
CA CYS A 46 -1.65 -6.97 3.93
C CYS A 46 -0.57 -7.23 4.99
N LEU A 47 0.34 -6.27 5.20
CA LEU A 47 1.46 -6.43 6.12
C LEU A 47 1.04 -6.38 7.61
N ALA A 48 -0.21 -6.04 7.90
CA ALA A 48 -0.74 -6.07 9.26
C ALA A 48 -0.82 -7.49 9.85
N ALA A 49 -0.83 -8.52 9.01
CA ALA A 49 -0.75 -9.92 9.43
C ALA A 49 0.64 -10.35 9.91
N GLY A 50 1.65 -9.49 9.69
CA GLY A 50 3.05 -9.83 9.91
C GLY A 50 3.63 -10.65 8.76
N VAL A 51 4.91 -10.48 8.51
CA VAL A 51 5.63 -11.21 7.46
C VAL A 51 7.02 -11.59 7.98
N ASN A 52 7.56 -12.71 7.51
CA ASN A 52 8.89 -13.19 7.89
C ASN A 52 9.96 -12.98 6.80
N ALA A 53 9.57 -12.36 5.70
CA ALA A 53 10.47 -12.03 4.61
C ALA A 53 10.02 -10.76 3.87
N LEU A 54 10.98 -9.98 3.41
CA LEU A 54 10.80 -9.00 2.35
C LEU A 54 11.15 -9.68 1.03
N ASN A 55 10.18 -9.80 0.13
CA ASN A 55 10.32 -10.56 -1.12
C ASN A 55 10.81 -9.71 -2.30
N ALA A 56 11.27 -8.52 -2.04
CA ALA A 56 11.72 -7.56 -3.03
C ALA A 56 12.95 -6.83 -2.48
N TYR A 57 14.12 -7.35 -2.77
CA TYR A 57 15.41 -6.78 -2.40
C TYR A 57 16.43 -7.12 -3.47
N ILE A 58 17.25 -6.17 -3.83
CA ILE A 58 18.32 -6.38 -4.80
C ILE A 58 19.55 -6.84 -4.03
N VAL A 59 19.78 -8.15 -4.02
CA VAL A 59 20.93 -8.76 -3.32
C VAL A 59 22.25 -8.46 -4.03
N GLU A 60 23.37 -8.61 -3.31
CA GLU A 60 24.70 -8.39 -3.85
C GLU A 60 24.92 -9.24 -5.15
N GLY A 61 25.49 -8.62 -6.19
CA GLY A 61 25.68 -9.24 -7.50
C GLY A 61 24.45 -9.21 -8.42
N ARG A 62 23.34 -8.65 -7.98
CA ARG A 62 22.11 -8.44 -8.77
C ARG A 62 21.89 -6.97 -9.07
N LYS A 63 21.02 -6.70 -10.03
CA LYS A 63 20.64 -5.34 -10.44
C LYS A 63 19.11 -5.22 -10.53
N PRO A 64 18.55 -4.01 -10.49
CA PRO A 64 17.11 -3.78 -10.59
C PRO A 64 16.44 -4.49 -11.78
N GLN A 65 17.11 -4.57 -12.92
CA GLN A 65 16.61 -5.28 -14.09
C GLN A 65 16.33 -6.77 -13.84
N ASP A 66 17.14 -7.43 -13.01
CA ASP A 66 16.94 -8.85 -12.69
C ASP A 66 15.60 -9.10 -11.97
N TYR A 67 15.10 -8.09 -11.22
CA TYR A 67 13.78 -8.14 -10.61
C TYR A 67 12.66 -7.98 -11.64
N VAL A 68 12.85 -7.10 -12.62
CA VAL A 68 11.91 -6.91 -13.74
C VAL A 68 11.80 -8.19 -14.56
N ASP A 69 12.93 -8.77 -14.94
CA ASP A 69 13.01 -10.00 -15.73
C ASP A 69 12.33 -11.18 -15.01
N TYR A 70 12.54 -11.26 -13.68
CA TYR A 70 11.84 -12.23 -12.86
C TYR A 70 10.32 -12.02 -12.89
N ALA A 71 9.85 -10.79 -12.64
CA ALA A 71 8.43 -10.49 -12.61
C ALA A 71 7.75 -10.70 -13.98
N LYS A 72 8.46 -10.36 -15.06
CA LYS A 72 8.01 -10.59 -16.43
C LYS A 72 7.84 -12.09 -16.72
N LYS A 73 8.80 -12.90 -16.30
CA LYS A 73 8.73 -14.36 -16.45
C LYS A 73 7.58 -14.96 -15.62
N ASP A 74 7.42 -14.51 -14.38
CA ASP A 74 6.38 -15.00 -13.47
C ASP A 74 4.96 -14.66 -13.94
N ALA A 75 4.82 -13.58 -14.69
CA ALA A 75 3.55 -13.07 -15.22
C ALA A 75 3.36 -13.35 -16.73
N ASP A 76 4.09 -14.29 -17.32
CA ASP A 76 4.03 -14.63 -18.75
C ASP A 76 4.09 -13.39 -19.68
N GLY A 77 4.88 -12.39 -19.31
CA GLY A 77 5.06 -11.17 -20.05
C GLY A 77 4.02 -10.06 -19.79
N ILE A 78 2.98 -10.32 -19.02
CA ILE A 78 1.91 -9.34 -18.73
C ILE A 78 2.34 -8.42 -17.59
N VAL A 79 3.25 -7.49 -17.89
CA VAL A 79 3.77 -6.52 -16.93
C VAL A 79 4.07 -5.16 -17.58
N ARG A 80 4.08 -4.12 -16.78
CA ARG A 80 4.61 -2.80 -17.12
C ARG A 80 6.05 -2.74 -16.65
N GLU A 81 6.98 -3.09 -17.55
CA GLU A 81 8.41 -3.18 -17.23
C GLU A 81 9.00 -1.83 -16.77
N ASP A 82 8.54 -0.73 -17.35
CA ASP A 82 8.93 0.63 -16.98
C ASP A 82 8.58 0.97 -15.53
N LEU A 83 7.38 0.62 -15.08
CA LEU A 83 6.93 0.82 -13.70
C LEU A 83 7.67 -0.10 -12.73
N LEU A 84 7.88 -1.36 -13.11
CA LEU A 84 8.65 -2.31 -12.31
C LEU A 84 10.10 -1.89 -12.13
N LEU A 85 10.74 -1.36 -13.19
CA LEU A 85 12.12 -0.86 -13.11
C LEU A 85 12.22 0.33 -12.14
N THR A 86 11.37 1.33 -12.32
CA THR A 86 11.31 2.51 -11.43
C THR A 86 11.13 2.11 -9.96
N MET A 87 10.29 1.11 -9.70
CA MET A 87 10.09 0.58 -8.35
C MET A 87 11.34 -0.17 -7.86
N SER A 88 11.92 -1.04 -8.70
CA SER A 88 13.03 -1.91 -8.29
C SER A 88 14.31 -1.16 -7.97
N GLU A 89 14.55 -0.02 -8.61
CA GLU A 89 15.66 0.89 -8.30
C GLU A 89 15.61 1.45 -6.87
N LYS A 90 14.45 1.45 -6.24
CA LYS A 90 14.23 1.99 -4.89
C LYS A 90 14.07 0.95 -3.78
N LEU A 91 14.06 -0.34 -4.11
CA LEU A 91 13.76 -1.40 -3.14
C LEU A 91 14.72 -1.42 -1.95
N ASN A 92 16.03 -1.26 -2.18
CA ASN A 92 17.02 -1.28 -1.11
C ASN A 92 16.92 -0.05 -0.23
N GLU A 93 16.80 1.14 -0.81
CA GLU A 93 16.60 2.40 -0.08
C GLU A 93 15.37 2.33 0.83
N VAL A 94 14.26 1.81 0.32
CA VAL A 94 13.01 1.63 1.07
C VAL A 94 13.18 0.62 2.20
N THR A 95 13.94 -0.44 1.99
CA THR A 95 14.24 -1.46 3.01
C THR A 95 15.11 -0.88 4.12
N ASP A 96 16.16 -0.16 3.80
CA ASP A 96 17.04 0.51 4.77
C ASP A 96 16.26 1.53 5.62
N ARG A 97 15.29 2.21 5.02
CA ARG A 97 14.40 3.10 5.74
C ARG A 97 13.54 2.37 6.75
N LEU A 98 13.00 1.17 6.41
CA LEU A 98 12.26 0.36 7.37
C LEU A 98 13.13 -0.06 8.56
N GLU A 99 14.37 -0.46 8.33
CA GLU A 99 15.31 -0.78 9.40
C GLU A 99 15.54 0.43 10.32
N LYS A 100 15.77 1.61 9.74
CA LYS A 100 15.92 2.87 10.50
C LYS A 100 14.67 3.23 11.32
N LEU A 101 13.50 2.84 10.87
CA LEU A 101 12.24 3.02 11.61
C LEU A 101 12.03 1.96 12.70
N GLY A 102 12.91 0.95 12.79
CA GLY A 102 12.90 -0.06 13.85
C GLY A 102 12.47 -1.47 13.40
N LEU A 103 12.37 -1.73 12.09
CA LEU A 103 12.16 -3.10 11.62
C LEU A 103 13.42 -3.94 11.87
N VAL A 104 13.26 -5.09 12.49
CA VAL A 104 14.34 -6.03 12.69
C VAL A 104 14.56 -6.85 11.42
N ILE A 105 15.68 -6.59 10.75
CA ILE A 105 16.17 -7.37 9.62
C ILE A 105 17.30 -8.27 10.12
N LEU A 106 17.23 -9.56 9.84
CA LEU A 106 18.23 -10.50 10.31
C LEU A 106 19.57 -10.27 9.61
N LYS A 107 20.65 -10.19 10.40
CA LYS A 107 22.02 -10.04 9.92
C LYS A 107 22.87 -11.23 10.30
N ASP A 108 23.85 -11.56 9.47
CA ASP A 108 24.88 -12.55 9.75
C ASP A 108 25.96 -12.01 10.68
N GLU A 109 26.96 -12.83 11.00
CA GLU A 109 28.11 -12.47 11.86
C GLU A 109 28.96 -11.31 11.31
N ASN A 110 28.87 -11.02 10.01
CA ASN A 110 29.57 -9.93 9.33
C ASN A 110 28.70 -8.66 9.22
N GLY A 111 27.49 -8.68 9.78
CA GLY A 111 26.55 -7.56 9.73
C GLY A 111 25.82 -7.41 8.39
N LYS A 112 25.94 -8.37 7.46
CA LYS A 112 25.20 -8.40 6.19
C LYS A 112 23.81 -8.97 6.41
N TYR A 113 22.83 -8.48 5.64
CA TYR A 113 21.48 -9.02 5.68
C TYR A 113 21.43 -10.51 5.28
N VAL A 114 20.72 -11.31 6.08
CA VAL A 114 20.49 -12.72 5.76
C VAL A 114 19.48 -12.82 4.63
N THR A 115 19.95 -13.29 3.49
CA THR A 115 19.14 -13.48 2.29
C THR A 115 18.45 -14.85 2.29
N ARG A 116 17.32 -14.94 1.63
CA ARG A 116 16.61 -16.17 1.32
C ARG A 116 16.38 -16.24 -0.18
N GLY A 117 17.20 -17.05 -0.87
CA GLY A 117 17.24 -17.06 -2.33
C GLY A 117 17.79 -15.75 -2.91
N ASN A 118 17.37 -15.40 -4.11
CA ASN A 118 18.01 -14.36 -4.92
C ASN A 118 17.41 -12.95 -4.76
N ARG A 119 16.39 -12.75 -3.90
CA ARG A 119 15.66 -11.47 -3.82
C ARG A 119 14.92 -11.23 -2.50
N ASN A 120 15.10 -12.09 -1.54
CA ASN A 120 14.36 -12.03 -0.29
C ASN A 120 15.30 -11.80 0.89
N LEU A 121 14.88 -11.00 1.84
CA LEU A 121 15.52 -10.85 3.14
C LEU A 121 14.68 -11.51 4.22
N LYS A 122 15.36 -12.11 5.21
CA LYS A 122 14.70 -12.59 6.43
C LYS A 122 14.47 -11.44 7.39
N ILE A 123 13.26 -11.29 7.89
CA ILE A 123 12.87 -10.26 8.84
C ILE A 123 12.07 -10.85 10.00
N ASN A 124 12.01 -10.11 11.09
CA ASN A 124 11.00 -10.26 12.11
C ASN A 124 9.96 -9.14 11.92
N GLY A 125 8.97 -9.37 11.07
CA GLY A 125 8.08 -8.34 10.53
C GLY A 125 6.70 -8.27 11.17
N GLU A 126 6.49 -8.85 12.35
CA GLU A 126 5.21 -8.75 13.05
C GLU A 126 4.83 -7.29 13.37
N ASN A 127 5.83 -6.45 13.60
CA ASN A 127 5.68 -5.05 13.97
C ASN A 127 5.79 -4.07 12.79
N ILE A 128 5.94 -4.54 11.56
CA ILE A 128 6.16 -3.66 10.39
C ILE A 128 5.04 -2.62 10.24
N LYS A 129 3.80 -3.01 10.46
CA LYS A 129 2.68 -2.10 10.31
C LYS A 129 2.55 -1.09 11.46
N PRO A 130 2.64 -1.48 12.75
CA PRO A 130 2.78 -0.54 13.86
C PRO A 130 3.93 0.46 13.69
N ILE A 131 5.13 0.02 13.30
CA ILE A 131 6.29 0.88 13.07
C ILE A 131 5.97 1.99 12.04
N LEU A 132 5.39 1.62 10.91
CA LEU A 132 4.99 2.58 9.87
C LEU A 132 3.89 3.53 10.35
N ALA A 133 2.90 3.01 11.06
CA ALA A 133 1.81 3.83 11.59
C ALA A 133 2.31 4.85 12.62
N ASP A 134 3.16 4.43 13.55
CA ASP A 134 3.75 5.31 14.55
C ASP A 134 4.63 6.41 13.92
N ALA A 135 5.37 6.08 12.86
CA ALA A 135 6.13 7.08 12.11
C ALA A 135 5.21 8.12 11.44
N VAL A 136 4.11 7.67 10.84
CA VAL A 136 3.11 8.55 10.21
C VAL A 136 2.42 9.43 11.25
N GLU A 137 2.02 8.88 12.39
CA GLU A 137 1.35 9.62 13.47
C GLU A 137 2.27 10.70 14.10
N LYS A 138 3.59 10.52 14.03
CA LYS A 138 4.59 11.50 14.48
C LYS A 138 4.92 12.58 13.46
N ALA A 139 4.54 12.41 12.21
CA ALA A 139 4.82 13.35 11.15
C ALA A 139 3.94 14.60 11.29
N LYS A 140 4.56 15.78 11.39
CA LYS A 140 3.88 17.05 11.77
C LYS A 140 2.79 17.53 10.79
N ASN A 141 2.96 17.23 9.52
CA ASN A 141 2.07 17.67 8.43
C ASN A 141 1.15 16.56 7.91
N VAL A 142 1.05 15.44 8.63
CA VAL A 142 0.18 14.30 8.27
C VAL A 142 -0.96 14.18 9.28
N THR A 143 -2.17 14.11 8.77
CA THR A 143 -3.38 13.83 9.54
C THR A 143 -3.95 12.48 9.09
N VAL A 144 -4.39 11.66 10.04
CA VAL A 144 -4.99 10.35 9.76
C VAL A 144 -6.44 10.34 10.24
N LEU A 145 -7.35 10.03 9.34
CA LEU A 145 -8.75 9.71 9.66
C LEU A 145 -8.94 8.20 9.56
N ASN A 146 -9.01 7.54 10.70
CA ASN A 146 -9.38 6.13 10.78
C ASN A 146 -10.90 5.97 10.69
N ARG A 147 -11.39 4.81 10.26
CA ARG A 147 -12.81 4.50 10.10
C ARG A 147 -13.52 5.42 9.10
N VAL A 148 -12.79 5.93 8.11
CA VAL A 148 -13.36 6.75 7.04
C VAL A 148 -13.20 6.00 5.71
N ASN A 149 -14.33 5.63 5.12
CA ASN A 149 -14.38 4.99 3.82
C ASN A 149 -14.58 6.02 2.73
N ILE A 150 -13.61 6.14 1.83
CA ILE A 150 -13.74 6.93 0.60
C ILE A 150 -14.41 6.04 -0.44
N PHE A 151 -15.42 6.56 -1.12
CA PHE A 151 -16.22 5.77 -2.07
C PHE A 151 -16.26 6.35 -3.48
N ASP A 152 -15.91 7.65 -3.66
CA ASP A 152 -15.81 8.25 -4.98
C ASP A 152 -14.91 9.48 -5.00
N TYR A 153 -14.45 9.87 -6.20
CA TYR A 153 -13.71 11.10 -6.43
C TYR A 153 -14.64 12.28 -6.74
N SER A 154 -14.21 13.47 -6.34
CA SER A 154 -14.71 14.72 -6.89
C SER A 154 -13.93 15.03 -8.17
N VAL A 155 -14.60 15.02 -9.32
CA VAL A 155 -13.99 15.28 -10.62
C VAL A 155 -14.62 16.56 -11.20
N LYS A 156 -13.79 17.51 -11.61
CA LYS A 156 -14.18 18.73 -12.27
C LYS A 156 -13.21 19.01 -13.43
N ASP A 157 -13.76 19.37 -14.59
CA ASP A 157 -12.95 19.69 -15.77
C ASP A 157 -11.90 18.61 -16.11
N ASN A 158 -12.31 17.35 -16.04
CA ASN A 158 -11.47 16.16 -16.24
C ASN A 158 -10.26 16.06 -15.29
N LYS A 159 -10.34 16.69 -14.12
CA LYS A 159 -9.33 16.64 -13.06
C LYS A 159 -9.95 16.22 -11.74
N ILE A 160 -9.27 15.34 -11.03
CA ILE A 160 -9.63 15.00 -9.66
C ILE A 160 -9.21 16.17 -8.77
N ASN A 161 -10.18 16.73 -8.03
CA ASN A 161 -9.98 17.83 -7.08
C ASN A 161 -10.32 17.45 -5.64
N GLY A 162 -10.54 16.19 -5.38
CA GLY A 162 -10.82 15.65 -4.06
C GLY A 162 -11.60 14.35 -4.09
N ALA A 163 -12.29 14.06 -3.00
CA ALA A 163 -13.04 12.81 -2.86
C ALA A 163 -14.21 12.97 -1.87
N PHE A 164 -15.13 12.02 -1.92
CA PHE A 164 -16.25 11.87 -1.00
C PHE A 164 -16.06 10.62 -0.13
N GLY A 165 -16.39 10.75 1.14
CA GLY A 165 -16.29 9.66 2.09
C GLY A 165 -17.33 9.72 3.19
N PHE A 166 -17.37 8.68 3.99
CA PHE A 166 -18.18 8.65 5.20
C PHE A 166 -17.46 7.95 6.34
N GLY A 167 -17.71 8.45 7.55
CA GLY A 167 -17.25 7.81 8.77
C GLY A 167 -18.11 6.57 9.08
N ILE A 168 -17.47 5.42 9.14
CA ILE A 168 -18.16 4.11 9.31
C ILE A 168 -18.89 4.05 10.65
N GLU A 169 -18.28 4.59 11.69
CA GLU A 169 -18.84 4.60 13.05
C GLU A 169 -19.58 5.92 13.35
N SER A 170 -19.09 7.04 12.85
CA SER A 170 -19.65 8.36 13.14
C SER A 170 -20.85 8.76 12.29
N GLY A 171 -21.02 8.13 11.12
CA GLY A 171 -22.01 8.50 10.13
C GLY A 171 -21.81 9.88 9.51
N ILE A 172 -20.64 10.52 9.74
CA ILE A 172 -20.30 11.82 9.16
C ILE A 172 -20.00 11.63 7.67
N PHE A 173 -20.61 12.47 6.84
CA PHE A 173 -20.28 12.57 5.42
C PHE A 173 -19.14 13.56 5.22
N TYR A 174 -18.09 13.16 4.54
CA TYR A 174 -16.93 13.99 4.26
C TYR A 174 -16.89 14.42 2.81
N THR A 175 -16.70 15.73 2.60
CA THR A 175 -16.29 16.31 1.32
C THR A 175 -14.84 16.77 1.49
N ILE A 176 -13.93 16.15 0.77
CA ILE A 176 -12.50 16.42 0.89
C ILE A 176 -12.02 17.09 -0.38
N GLU A 177 -11.50 18.29 -0.26
CA GLU A 177 -10.82 19.02 -1.35
C GLU A 177 -9.32 18.73 -1.26
N ALA A 178 -8.69 18.36 -2.37
CA ALA A 178 -7.28 18.05 -2.44
C ALA A 178 -6.67 18.46 -3.78
N LYS A 179 -5.44 18.96 -3.75
CA LYS A 179 -4.70 19.33 -4.97
C LYS A 179 -4.15 18.09 -5.71
N ALA A 180 -3.87 17.04 -4.96
CA ALA A 180 -3.47 15.74 -5.49
C ALA A 180 -4.09 14.60 -4.67
N VAL A 181 -4.37 13.48 -5.34
CA VAL A 181 -4.93 12.28 -4.71
C VAL A 181 -4.06 11.08 -5.03
N ILE A 182 -3.64 10.36 -4.00
CA ILE A 182 -2.92 9.10 -4.11
C ILE A 182 -3.86 7.97 -3.70
N ILE A 183 -4.04 6.99 -4.61
CA ILE A 183 -4.81 5.79 -4.33
C ILE A 183 -3.89 4.67 -3.85
N ALA A 184 -4.11 4.20 -2.62
CA ALA A 184 -3.30 3.19 -1.96
C ALA A 184 -4.17 2.09 -1.31
N THR A 185 -5.27 1.74 -1.98
CA THR A 185 -6.33 0.86 -1.45
C THR A 185 -6.00 -0.64 -1.49
N GLY A 186 -4.85 -1.00 -2.05
CA GLY A 186 -4.41 -2.40 -2.15
C GLY A 186 -5.21 -3.22 -3.17
N GLY A 187 -4.99 -4.52 -3.15
CA GLY A 187 -5.62 -5.47 -4.07
C GLY A 187 -7.06 -5.81 -3.72
N ALA A 188 -7.83 -6.32 -4.68
CA ALA A 188 -9.25 -6.65 -4.56
C ALA A 188 -9.46 -8.11 -4.08
N ALA A 189 -8.81 -8.51 -3.00
CA ALA A 189 -8.84 -9.89 -2.49
C ALA A 189 -10.27 -10.38 -2.13
N GLY A 190 -11.13 -9.49 -1.68
CA GLY A 190 -12.51 -9.82 -1.31
C GLY A 190 -13.48 -9.98 -2.47
N LEU A 191 -13.04 -9.73 -3.71
CA LEU A 191 -13.87 -9.84 -4.90
C LEU A 191 -14.09 -11.30 -5.32
N TYR A 192 -13.09 -12.15 -5.13
CA TYR A 192 -13.12 -13.54 -5.57
C TYR A 192 -13.44 -14.50 -4.42
N LYS A 193 -14.15 -15.57 -4.74
CA LYS A 193 -14.37 -16.70 -3.83
C LYS A 193 -13.35 -17.80 -4.18
N PRO A 194 -12.75 -18.46 -3.19
CA PRO A 194 -11.98 -19.69 -3.44
C PRO A 194 -12.85 -20.76 -4.09
N ASN A 195 -12.32 -21.47 -5.08
CA ASN A 195 -13.03 -22.61 -5.69
C ASN A 195 -13.08 -23.84 -4.79
N ASN A 196 -12.21 -23.92 -3.79
CA ASN A 196 -12.19 -25.03 -2.86
C ASN A 196 -13.20 -24.77 -1.73
N PRO A 197 -14.20 -25.66 -1.51
CA PRO A 197 -15.20 -25.52 -0.44
C PRO A 197 -14.61 -25.44 0.97
N GLY A 198 -13.43 -26.00 1.20
CA GLY A 198 -12.70 -25.91 2.48
C GLY A 198 -12.08 -24.55 2.76
N PHE A 199 -12.03 -23.65 1.78
CA PHE A 199 -11.50 -22.31 1.95
C PHE A 199 -12.64 -21.28 2.01
N SER A 200 -12.59 -20.45 3.04
CA SER A 200 -13.48 -19.31 3.20
C SER A 200 -12.70 -17.99 3.08
N ARG A 201 -13.41 -16.87 3.01
CA ARG A 201 -12.81 -15.53 3.08
C ARG A 201 -11.89 -15.35 4.29
N HIS A 202 -12.15 -16.04 5.38
CA HIS A 202 -11.38 -15.94 6.61
C HIS A 202 -10.03 -16.67 6.57
N LYS A 203 -9.83 -17.55 5.59
CA LYS A 203 -8.57 -18.26 5.37
C LYS A 203 -7.64 -17.57 4.37
N MET A 204 -8.08 -16.47 3.77
CA MET A 204 -7.24 -15.67 2.89
C MET A 204 -6.28 -14.81 3.70
N TRP A 205 -5.07 -14.66 3.20
CA TRP A 205 -4.07 -13.78 3.81
C TRP A 205 -4.46 -12.31 3.78
N TYR A 206 -5.07 -11.89 2.68
CA TYR A 206 -5.42 -10.49 2.43
C TYR A 206 -6.75 -10.11 3.09
N PRO A 207 -6.92 -8.80 3.42
CA PRO A 207 -8.16 -8.31 3.98
C PRO A 207 -9.38 -8.65 3.10
N PRO A 208 -10.38 -9.40 3.62
CA PRO A 208 -11.51 -9.88 2.81
C PRO A 208 -12.48 -8.76 2.42
N PHE A 209 -12.36 -7.59 3.01
CA PHE A 209 -13.21 -6.41 2.73
C PHE A 209 -12.65 -5.50 1.64
N ASN A 210 -11.53 -5.86 1.02
CA ASN A 210 -11.02 -5.18 -0.16
C ASN A 210 -11.70 -5.73 -1.41
N THR A 211 -12.80 -5.08 -1.80
CA THR A 211 -13.72 -5.55 -2.85
C THR A 211 -13.58 -4.78 -4.17
N GLY A 212 -12.44 -4.14 -4.41
CA GLY A 212 -12.15 -3.45 -5.66
C GLY A 212 -12.71 -2.03 -5.77
N ALA A 213 -13.19 -1.44 -4.65
CA ALA A 213 -13.74 -0.08 -4.67
C ALA A 213 -12.74 0.95 -5.21
N GLY A 214 -11.44 0.82 -4.87
CA GLY A 214 -10.39 1.68 -5.40
C GLY A 214 -10.25 1.59 -6.91
N TYR A 215 -10.34 0.39 -7.47
CA TYR A 215 -10.32 0.20 -8.93
C TYR A 215 -11.55 0.81 -9.58
N ALA A 216 -12.73 0.57 -9.02
CA ALA A 216 -13.98 1.14 -9.52
C ALA A 216 -13.98 2.67 -9.53
N MET A 217 -13.45 3.31 -8.49
CA MET A 217 -13.29 4.76 -8.45
C MET A 217 -12.36 5.26 -9.57
N GLY A 218 -11.21 4.58 -9.78
CA GLY A 218 -10.28 4.92 -10.86
C GLY A 218 -10.94 4.82 -12.25
N ILE A 219 -11.62 3.71 -12.52
CA ILE A 219 -12.32 3.47 -13.79
C ILE A 219 -13.39 4.54 -14.04
N ARG A 220 -14.21 4.87 -13.03
CA ARG A 220 -15.24 5.92 -13.15
C ARG A 220 -14.65 7.31 -13.40
N ALA A 221 -13.45 7.56 -12.90
CA ALA A 221 -12.71 8.79 -13.14
C ALA A 221 -11.96 8.81 -14.48
N GLY A 222 -12.06 7.75 -15.30
CA GLY A 222 -11.41 7.65 -16.62
C GLY A 222 -9.95 7.18 -16.57
N ALA A 223 -9.49 6.61 -15.46
CA ALA A 223 -8.14 6.07 -15.38
C ALA A 223 -7.97 4.80 -16.21
N GLU A 224 -6.86 4.70 -16.91
CA GLU A 224 -6.44 3.46 -17.56
C GLU A 224 -5.94 2.47 -16.51
N MET A 225 -6.34 1.20 -16.68
CA MET A 225 -5.98 0.13 -15.76
C MET A 225 -5.01 -0.84 -16.43
N THR A 226 -4.02 -1.32 -15.67
CA THR A 226 -3.04 -2.28 -16.16
C THR A 226 -3.10 -3.57 -15.37
N THR A 227 -2.71 -4.68 -15.99
CA THR A 227 -2.51 -5.99 -15.35
C THR A 227 -3.76 -6.61 -14.70
N PHE A 228 -4.95 -6.27 -15.16
CA PHE A 228 -6.20 -6.89 -14.67
C PHE A 228 -6.30 -8.38 -14.98
N GLU A 229 -5.57 -8.85 -15.97
CA GLU A 229 -5.44 -10.26 -16.33
C GLU A 229 -4.74 -11.07 -15.24
N MET A 230 -3.86 -10.41 -14.48
CA MET A 230 -3.10 -11.05 -13.42
C MET A 230 -3.90 -11.14 -12.13
N ARG A 231 -4.14 -12.36 -11.69
CA ARG A 231 -4.77 -12.65 -10.40
C ARG A 231 -3.81 -13.44 -9.54
N PHE A 232 -3.35 -12.83 -8.47
CA PHE A 232 -2.52 -13.49 -7.47
C PHE A 232 -3.23 -13.49 -6.14
N ILE A 233 -3.40 -14.66 -5.55
CA ILE A 233 -3.99 -14.83 -4.23
C ILE A 233 -3.04 -15.69 -3.41
N ALA A 234 -2.44 -15.10 -2.37
CA ALA A 234 -1.67 -15.86 -1.40
C ALA A 234 -2.64 -16.59 -0.47
N LEU A 235 -2.53 -17.90 -0.44
CA LEU A 235 -3.23 -18.76 0.50
C LEU A 235 -2.26 -19.16 1.62
N ARG A 236 -2.74 -19.12 2.85
CA ARG A 236 -2.05 -19.71 4.00
C ARG A 236 -2.62 -21.10 4.24
N CYS A 237 -1.75 -22.10 4.22
CA CYS A 237 -2.07 -23.46 4.67
C CYS A 237 -1.74 -23.60 6.15
#